data_62769e9ec4a0f3b4f633aa27f4820557
#
_entry.id   62769e9ec4a0f3b4f633aa27f4820557
#
_cell.length_a   1.000
_cell.length_b   1.000
_cell.length_c   1.000
_cell.angle_alpha   90.00
_cell.angle_beta   90.00
_cell.angle_gamma   90.00
#
_symmetry.space_group_name_H-M   'P 1'
#
loop_
_entity.id
_entity.type
_entity.pdbx_description
1 polymer ?
#
loop_
_entity_poly.entity_id
_entity_poly.type
_entity_poly.pdbx_seq_one_letter_code
_entity_poly.pdbx_strand_id
1 'polypeptide(L)'
;RRASAINDLVMERTASFIREGMTEREIADYIVSQYAAEGCDGLAFQPIVSFGAHAADPHHEADQTRLKAGDCIVIDMGCRKDRYCSDMTRTFFCKTADPKYAAIHDLVRSANEIAEGMIRPGIPLRELDIAAREHIASAGYGEYFTHRLGHFIGQTEHEKGDVSAVTELVAKPGMIFSIEPGVYLPGQFGVRVEDLVLVTE
;
A
#
# COMPACT_ATOMS: atom_id res chain seq x y z
N ARG A 1 1.23 -15.55 6.05
CA ARG A 1 -0.25 -15.74 6.06
C ARG A 1 -0.91 -15.29 7.38
N ARG A 2 -0.39 -15.68 8.58
CA ARG A 2 -1.02 -15.24 9.84
C ARG A 2 -0.95 -13.73 10.01
N ALA A 3 0.23 -13.13 9.81
CA ALA A 3 0.41 -11.68 9.87
C ALA A 3 -0.52 -10.95 8.88
N SER A 4 -0.60 -11.42 7.63
CA SER A 4 -1.49 -10.84 6.61
C SER A 4 -2.97 -10.94 6.99
N ALA A 5 -3.42 -12.10 7.52
CA ALA A 5 -4.81 -12.24 7.96
C ALA A 5 -5.17 -11.29 9.13
N ILE A 6 -4.22 -11.01 10.04
CA ILE A 6 -4.41 -10.00 11.09
C ILE A 6 -4.45 -8.60 10.46
N ASN A 7 -3.60 -8.36 9.47
CA ASN A 7 -3.55 -7.08 8.74
C ASN A 7 -4.89 -6.78 8.07
N ASP A 8 -5.48 -7.77 7.36
CA ASP A 8 -6.80 -7.65 6.74
C ASP A 8 -7.87 -7.26 7.78
N LEU A 9 -7.92 -7.99 8.92
CA LEU A 9 -8.87 -7.73 9.99
C LEU A 9 -8.71 -6.33 10.59
N VAL A 10 -7.47 -5.89 10.83
CA VAL A 10 -7.21 -4.57 11.42
C VAL A 10 -7.51 -3.47 10.41
N MET A 11 -7.27 -3.67 9.11
CA MET A 11 -7.64 -2.71 8.06
C MET A 11 -9.17 -2.54 8.01
N GLU A 12 -9.94 -3.64 8.04
CA GLU A 12 -11.41 -3.59 8.05
C GLU A 12 -11.94 -2.82 9.28
N ARG A 13 -11.40 -3.10 10.47
CA ARG A 13 -11.75 -2.39 11.70
C ARG A 13 -11.38 -0.90 11.60
N THR A 14 -10.21 -0.59 11.07
CA THR A 14 -9.75 0.80 10.90
C THR A 14 -10.66 1.57 9.94
N ALA A 15 -10.98 0.99 8.79
CA ALA A 15 -11.92 1.60 7.84
C ALA A 15 -13.30 1.86 8.48
N SER A 16 -13.75 0.95 9.37
CA SER A 16 -15.00 1.12 10.12
C SER A 16 -14.90 2.12 11.26
N PHE A 17 -13.69 2.39 11.77
CA PHE A 17 -13.45 3.31 12.89
C PHE A 17 -13.36 4.78 12.44
N ILE A 18 -12.84 5.05 11.25
CA ILE A 18 -12.55 6.40 10.74
C ILE A 18 -13.80 7.27 10.69
N ARG A 19 -13.67 8.51 11.19
CA ARG A 19 -14.72 9.56 11.16
C ARG A 19 -14.11 10.90 10.81
N GLU A 20 -14.86 11.73 10.10
CA GLU A 20 -14.50 13.14 9.87
C GLU A 20 -14.14 13.84 11.19
N GLY A 21 -13.08 14.65 11.17
CA GLY A 21 -12.57 15.37 12.33
C GLY A 21 -11.49 14.62 13.13
N MET A 22 -11.34 13.31 12.95
CA MET A 22 -10.22 12.56 13.54
C MET A 22 -8.89 13.03 12.96
N THR A 23 -7.81 12.90 13.73
CA THR A 23 -6.45 13.18 13.27
C THR A 23 -5.80 11.93 12.69
N GLU A 24 -4.77 12.12 11.85
CA GLU A 24 -3.93 11.04 11.34
C GLU A 24 -3.33 10.23 12.50
N ARG A 25 -2.85 10.92 13.55
CA ARG A 25 -2.29 10.31 14.76
C ARG A 25 -3.30 9.44 15.50
N GLU A 26 -4.54 9.90 15.69
CA GLU A 26 -5.59 9.12 16.35
C GLU A 26 -5.87 7.80 15.62
N ILE A 27 -5.84 7.81 14.27
CA ILE A 27 -6.02 6.59 13.48
C ILE A 27 -4.79 5.69 13.55
N ALA A 28 -3.58 6.25 13.46
CA ALA A 28 -2.35 5.47 13.62
C ALA A 28 -2.28 4.79 15.00
N ASP A 29 -2.60 5.49 16.07
CA ASP A 29 -2.64 4.95 17.43
C ASP A 29 -3.72 3.86 17.59
N TYR A 30 -4.86 4.02 16.92
CA TYR A 30 -5.89 2.97 16.86
C TYR A 30 -5.36 1.70 16.19
N ILE A 31 -4.68 1.80 15.03
CA ILE A 31 -4.08 0.66 14.34
C ILE A 31 -3.11 -0.08 15.27
N VAL A 32 -2.21 0.64 15.94
CA VAL A 32 -1.26 0.08 16.90
C VAL A 32 -1.98 -0.69 18.01
N SER A 33 -3.06 -0.11 18.56
CA SER A 33 -3.86 -0.74 19.61
C SER A 33 -4.54 -2.04 19.15
N GLN A 34 -5.01 -2.07 17.89
CA GLN A 34 -5.65 -3.25 17.30
C GLN A 34 -4.63 -4.38 17.07
N TYR A 35 -3.43 -4.10 16.60
CA TYR A 35 -2.36 -5.09 16.48
C TYR A 35 -1.97 -5.69 17.85
N ALA A 36 -1.89 -4.85 18.88
CA ALA A 36 -1.64 -5.32 20.24
C ALA A 36 -2.77 -6.25 20.75
N ALA A 37 -4.04 -5.91 20.46
CA ALA A 37 -5.20 -6.71 20.82
C ALA A 37 -5.22 -8.09 20.12
N GLU A 38 -4.71 -8.18 18.87
CA GLU A 38 -4.56 -9.44 18.13
C GLU A 38 -3.30 -10.22 18.54
N GLY A 39 -2.54 -9.73 19.54
CA GLY A 39 -1.36 -10.39 20.06
C GLY A 39 -0.22 -10.47 19.06
N CYS A 40 -0.03 -9.41 18.26
CA CYS A 40 1.13 -9.28 17.38
C CYS A 40 2.42 -9.12 18.21
N ASP A 41 3.54 -9.58 17.64
CA ASP A 41 4.87 -9.46 18.26
C ASP A 41 5.39 -8.01 18.23
N GLY A 42 4.75 -7.14 17.46
CA GLY A 42 5.06 -5.73 17.27
C GLY A 42 4.59 -5.23 15.90
N LEU A 43 5.01 -4.04 15.55
CA LEU A 43 4.80 -3.46 14.23
C LEU A 43 5.88 -3.96 13.25
N ALA A 44 5.54 -4.09 11.97
CA ALA A 44 6.53 -4.22 10.90
C ALA A 44 7.24 -2.86 10.71
N PHE A 45 6.46 -1.79 10.66
CA PHE A 45 6.87 -0.38 10.60
C PHE A 45 5.81 0.50 11.27
N GLN A 46 6.10 1.79 11.44
CA GLN A 46 5.11 2.74 11.98
C GLN A 46 3.99 2.96 10.96
N PRO A 47 2.70 2.84 11.33
CA PRO A 47 1.61 3.06 10.39
C PRO A 47 1.67 4.45 9.75
N ILE A 48 1.61 4.50 8.43
CA ILE A 48 1.43 5.73 7.67
C ILE A 48 -0.07 5.98 7.55
N VAL A 49 -0.51 7.14 8.00
CA VAL A 49 -1.88 7.62 7.82
C VAL A 49 -1.80 9.04 7.28
N SER A 50 -2.28 9.26 6.06
CA SER A 50 -2.12 10.53 5.36
C SER A 50 -3.45 11.00 4.78
N PHE A 51 -3.79 12.29 4.99
CA PHE A 51 -5.02 12.89 4.48
C PHE A 51 -4.77 13.92 3.39
N GLY A 52 -5.59 13.93 2.35
CA GLY A 52 -5.58 14.94 1.31
C GLY A 52 -4.20 15.19 0.73
N ALA A 53 -3.65 16.40 0.89
CA ALA A 53 -2.34 16.77 0.34
C ALA A 53 -1.16 16.02 0.98
N HIS A 54 -1.27 15.55 2.23
CA HIS A 54 -0.23 14.74 2.88
C HIS A 54 -0.04 13.39 2.19
N ALA A 55 -1.09 12.84 1.59
CA ALA A 55 -1.02 11.59 0.85
C ALA A 55 -0.10 11.66 -0.39
N ALA A 56 0.30 12.87 -0.81
CA ALA A 56 1.28 13.05 -1.88
C ALA A 56 2.73 12.73 -1.45
N ASP A 57 2.98 12.59 -0.15
CA ASP A 57 4.24 12.08 0.39
C ASP A 57 4.06 10.61 0.79
N PRO A 58 4.67 9.66 0.07
CA PRO A 58 4.51 8.23 0.36
C PRO A 58 5.08 7.79 1.71
N HIS A 59 5.91 8.63 2.37
CA HIS A 59 6.51 8.36 3.67
C HIS A 59 6.06 9.33 4.76
N HIS A 60 4.92 9.99 4.57
CA HIS A 60 4.40 10.97 5.53
C HIS A 60 4.25 10.35 6.93
N GLU A 61 4.72 11.07 7.95
CA GLU A 61 4.52 10.70 9.35
C GLU A 61 3.19 11.26 9.87
N ALA A 62 2.29 10.39 10.34
CA ALA A 62 0.99 10.78 10.86
C ALA A 62 1.08 11.86 11.93
N ASP A 63 0.38 12.97 11.74
CA ASP A 63 0.41 14.14 12.61
C ASP A 63 -0.98 14.53 13.17
N GLN A 64 -1.18 15.79 13.57
CA GLN A 64 -2.42 16.30 14.13
C GLN A 64 -3.40 16.85 13.07
N THR A 65 -3.09 16.66 11.78
CA THR A 65 -3.98 17.06 10.68
C THR A 65 -5.31 16.32 10.79
N ARG A 66 -6.39 17.08 10.65
CA ARG A 66 -7.75 16.57 10.82
C ARG A 66 -8.39 16.22 9.47
N LEU A 67 -8.99 15.05 9.44
CA LEU A 67 -9.76 14.54 8.30
C LEU A 67 -10.96 15.41 7.98
N LYS A 68 -11.10 15.79 6.72
CA LYS A 68 -12.21 16.58 6.20
C LYS A 68 -12.98 15.80 5.13
N ALA A 69 -14.24 16.17 4.94
CA ALA A 69 -15.03 15.65 3.82
C ALA A 69 -14.32 15.96 2.49
N GLY A 70 -14.21 14.96 1.62
CA GLY A 70 -13.51 15.05 0.33
C GLY A 70 -12.03 14.65 0.35
N ASP A 71 -11.39 14.56 1.54
CA ASP A 71 -10.00 14.10 1.61
C ASP A 71 -9.88 12.64 1.19
N CYS A 72 -8.81 12.32 0.46
CA CYS A 72 -8.33 10.94 0.38
C CYS A 72 -7.65 10.57 1.70
N ILE A 73 -7.64 9.29 1.99
CA ILE A 73 -7.07 8.69 3.20
C ILE A 73 -6.19 7.54 2.73
N VAL A 74 -4.88 7.71 2.74
CA VAL A 74 -3.92 6.62 2.52
C VAL A 74 -3.56 6.04 3.87
N ILE A 75 -3.75 4.72 4.01
CA ILE A 75 -3.34 3.95 5.18
C ILE A 75 -2.40 2.87 4.71
N ASP A 76 -1.17 2.92 5.20
CA ASP A 76 -0.17 1.89 4.99
C ASP A 76 0.24 1.33 6.35
N MET A 77 0.11 0.02 6.52
CA MET A 77 0.20 -0.62 7.82
C MET A 77 0.66 -2.07 7.74
N GLY A 78 1.47 -2.46 8.72
CA GLY A 78 1.98 -3.80 8.82
C GLY A 78 2.28 -4.21 10.25
N CYS A 79 2.01 -5.47 10.58
CA CYS A 79 2.36 -6.07 11.86
C CYS A 79 3.44 -7.15 11.72
N ARG A 80 4.03 -7.50 12.86
CA ARG A 80 4.88 -8.70 12.99
C ARG A 80 4.13 -9.74 13.80
N LYS A 81 4.00 -10.94 13.23
CA LYS A 81 3.39 -12.10 13.90
C LYS A 81 4.22 -13.35 13.66
N ASP A 82 4.56 -14.07 14.73
CA ASP A 82 5.42 -15.26 14.68
C ASP A 82 6.75 -14.95 13.93
N ARG A 83 7.31 -13.75 14.15
CA ARG A 83 8.53 -13.17 13.55
C ARG A 83 8.42 -12.78 12.08
N TYR A 84 7.27 -12.91 11.42
CA TYR A 84 7.06 -12.51 10.02
C TYR A 84 6.25 -11.23 9.94
N CYS A 85 6.65 -10.37 9.02
CA CYS A 85 5.98 -9.10 8.71
C CYS A 85 4.79 -9.30 7.79
N SER A 86 3.80 -8.44 7.93
CA SER A 86 2.77 -8.14 6.93
C SER A 86 2.94 -6.71 6.44
N ASP A 87 2.33 -6.41 5.31
CA ASP A 87 2.32 -5.12 4.67
C ASP A 87 1.05 -4.94 3.85
N MET A 88 0.44 -3.77 3.86
CA MET A 88 -0.75 -3.45 3.09
C MET A 88 -1.02 -1.96 3.05
N THR A 89 -1.25 -1.43 1.86
CA THR A 89 -1.78 -0.07 1.69
C THR A 89 -3.16 -0.09 1.09
N ARG A 90 -4.06 0.74 1.64
CA ARG A 90 -5.38 1.05 1.07
C ARG A 90 -5.63 2.55 1.06
N THR A 91 -6.33 2.99 0.03
CA THR A 91 -6.75 4.39 -0.10
C THR A 91 -8.28 4.47 -0.08
N PHE A 92 -8.81 5.34 0.76
CA PHE A 92 -10.23 5.62 0.93
C PHE A 92 -10.53 7.09 0.67
N PHE A 93 -11.82 7.46 0.69
CA PHE A 93 -12.27 8.84 0.63
C PHE A 93 -13.24 9.14 1.77
N CYS A 94 -13.09 10.31 2.38
CA CYS A 94 -13.99 10.75 3.43
C CYS A 94 -15.31 11.27 2.82
N LYS A 95 -16.41 10.52 2.98
CA LYS A 95 -17.79 10.83 2.53
C LYS A 95 -17.95 10.95 1.01
N THR A 96 -17.14 11.76 0.34
CA THR A 96 -17.22 12.02 -1.11
C THR A 96 -15.83 11.94 -1.73
N ALA A 97 -15.76 11.52 -2.98
CA ALA A 97 -14.53 11.54 -3.76
C ALA A 97 -14.66 12.59 -4.89
N ASP A 98 -13.61 13.40 -5.09
CA ASP A 98 -13.50 14.17 -6.32
C ASP A 98 -13.44 13.17 -7.49
N PRO A 99 -14.25 13.35 -8.55
CA PRO A 99 -14.26 12.45 -9.70
C PRO A 99 -12.89 12.22 -10.36
N LYS A 100 -12.03 13.25 -10.38
CA LYS A 100 -10.65 13.13 -10.86
C LYS A 100 -9.84 12.19 -9.98
N TYR A 101 -9.94 12.32 -8.67
CA TYR A 101 -9.18 11.49 -7.72
C TYR A 101 -9.72 10.06 -7.65
N ALA A 102 -11.02 9.88 -7.79
CA ALA A 102 -11.64 8.56 -7.92
C ALA A 102 -11.13 7.84 -9.19
N ALA A 103 -11.03 8.54 -10.32
CA ALA A 103 -10.48 7.98 -11.56
C ALA A 103 -8.99 7.60 -11.42
N ILE A 104 -8.19 8.41 -10.71
CA ILE A 104 -6.77 8.07 -10.44
C ILE A 104 -6.67 6.86 -9.50
N HIS A 105 -7.55 6.77 -8.50
CA HIS A 105 -7.61 5.60 -7.62
C HIS A 105 -7.91 4.32 -8.42
N ASP A 106 -8.92 4.34 -9.31
CA ASP A 106 -9.25 3.20 -10.16
C ASP A 106 -8.11 2.85 -11.12
N LEU A 107 -7.37 3.85 -11.64
CA LEU A 107 -6.18 3.65 -12.46
C LEU A 107 -5.08 2.90 -11.68
N VAL A 108 -4.78 3.30 -10.46
CA VAL A 108 -3.76 2.66 -9.61
C VAL A 108 -4.21 1.25 -9.21
N ARG A 109 -5.48 1.07 -8.83
CA ARG A 109 -6.04 -0.26 -8.54
C ARG A 109 -5.92 -1.18 -9.75
N SER A 110 -6.27 -0.72 -10.96
CA SER A 110 -6.13 -1.53 -12.15
C SER A 110 -4.67 -1.83 -12.51
N ALA A 111 -3.72 -0.93 -12.22
CA ALA A 111 -2.28 -1.20 -12.39
C ALA A 111 -1.80 -2.31 -11.43
N ASN A 112 -2.28 -2.31 -10.17
CA ASN A 112 -2.02 -3.39 -9.21
C ASN A 112 -2.59 -4.71 -9.74
N GLU A 113 -3.87 -4.78 -10.13
CA GLU A 113 -4.55 -5.96 -10.67
C GLU A 113 -3.86 -6.51 -11.94
N ILE A 114 -3.37 -5.64 -12.84
CA ILE A 114 -2.61 -6.03 -14.04
C ILE A 114 -1.32 -6.73 -13.65
N ALA A 115 -0.53 -6.14 -12.76
CA ALA A 115 0.73 -6.72 -12.32
C ALA A 115 0.52 -8.06 -11.61
N GLU A 116 -0.45 -8.14 -10.71
CA GLU A 116 -0.81 -9.39 -10.01
C GLU A 116 -1.26 -10.49 -10.96
N GLY A 117 -2.09 -10.15 -11.96
CA GLY A 117 -2.58 -11.09 -12.97
C GLY A 117 -1.49 -11.67 -13.86
N MET A 118 -0.30 -11.05 -13.92
CA MET A 118 0.85 -11.56 -14.66
C MET A 118 1.71 -12.54 -13.87
N ILE A 119 1.54 -12.62 -12.54
CA ILE A 119 2.43 -13.39 -11.67
C ILE A 119 2.29 -14.89 -11.92
N ARG A 120 3.41 -15.50 -12.29
CA ARG A 120 3.57 -16.96 -12.46
C ARG A 120 5.04 -17.33 -12.35
N PRO A 121 5.38 -18.56 -12.02
CA PRO A 121 6.77 -19.01 -12.08
C PRO A 121 7.39 -18.76 -13.46
N GLY A 122 8.61 -18.24 -13.46
CA GLY A 122 9.37 -17.97 -14.69
C GLY A 122 9.17 -16.56 -15.29
N ILE A 123 8.25 -15.74 -14.78
CA ILE A 123 8.13 -14.36 -15.25
C ILE A 123 9.31 -13.52 -14.72
N PRO A 124 9.99 -12.70 -15.55
CA PRO A 124 10.92 -11.68 -15.07
C PRO A 124 10.16 -10.63 -14.24
N LEU A 125 10.59 -10.38 -12.98
CA LEU A 125 9.88 -9.45 -12.10
C LEU A 125 9.83 -8.02 -12.65
N ARG A 126 10.82 -7.63 -13.48
CA ARG A 126 10.81 -6.33 -14.17
C ARG A 126 9.59 -6.14 -15.08
N GLU A 127 9.03 -7.20 -15.63
CA GLU A 127 7.87 -7.10 -16.53
C GLU A 127 6.62 -6.67 -15.77
N LEU A 128 6.53 -7.01 -14.47
CA LEU A 128 5.45 -6.56 -13.59
C LEU A 128 5.50 -5.04 -13.38
N ASP A 129 6.69 -4.50 -13.05
CA ASP A 129 6.88 -3.05 -12.88
C ASP A 129 6.62 -2.30 -14.19
N ILE A 130 7.15 -2.79 -15.31
CA ILE A 130 6.96 -2.17 -16.62
C ILE A 130 5.47 -2.09 -16.97
N ALA A 131 4.73 -3.19 -16.78
CA ALA A 131 3.30 -3.24 -17.12
C ALA A 131 2.47 -2.25 -16.27
N ALA A 132 2.68 -2.22 -14.95
CA ALA A 132 1.99 -1.28 -14.08
C ALA A 132 2.34 0.18 -14.41
N ARG A 133 3.62 0.45 -14.65
CA ARG A 133 4.14 1.77 -14.99
C ARG A 133 3.63 2.28 -16.32
N GLU A 134 3.63 1.45 -17.36
CA GLU A 134 3.10 1.79 -18.67
C GLU A 134 1.59 2.05 -18.62
N HIS A 135 0.84 1.28 -17.84
CA HIS A 135 -0.58 1.51 -17.63
C HIS A 135 -0.85 2.89 -17.03
N ILE A 136 -0.16 3.25 -15.95
CA ILE A 136 -0.26 4.57 -15.30
C ILE A 136 0.21 5.69 -16.26
N ALA A 137 1.30 5.47 -16.98
CA ALA A 137 1.85 6.46 -17.93
C ALA A 137 0.93 6.71 -19.11
N SER A 138 0.22 5.70 -19.62
CA SER A 138 -0.73 5.84 -20.72
C SER A 138 -1.90 6.78 -20.39
N ALA A 139 -2.22 6.93 -19.11
CA ALA A 139 -3.22 7.88 -18.61
C ALA A 139 -2.63 9.27 -18.28
N GLY A 140 -1.32 9.51 -18.54
CA GLY A 140 -0.65 10.78 -18.29
C GLY A 140 -0.10 10.98 -16.89
N TYR A 141 -0.04 9.92 -16.05
CA TYR A 141 0.43 10.01 -14.67
C TYR A 141 1.79 9.34 -14.43
N GLY A 142 2.53 8.96 -15.47
CA GLY A 142 3.79 8.22 -15.34
C GLY A 142 4.86 8.91 -14.49
N GLU A 143 4.98 10.24 -14.55
CA GLU A 143 5.93 11.01 -13.75
C GLU A 143 5.60 11.04 -12.24
N TYR A 144 4.35 10.71 -11.89
CA TYR A 144 3.86 10.70 -10.51
C TYR A 144 3.94 9.31 -9.85
N PHE A 145 4.37 8.29 -10.57
CA PHE A 145 4.71 6.98 -10.01
C PHE A 145 6.22 6.91 -9.76
N THR A 146 6.66 7.36 -8.60
CA THR A 146 8.04 7.75 -8.29
C THR A 146 8.90 6.68 -7.64
N HIS A 147 8.35 5.52 -7.28
CA HIS A 147 9.07 4.43 -6.65
C HIS A 147 8.98 3.11 -7.44
N ARG A 148 9.69 2.07 -7.03
CA ARG A 148 9.59 0.71 -7.57
C ARG A 148 8.19 0.12 -7.33
N LEU A 149 7.81 -0.88 -8.12
CA LEU A 149 6.51 -1.53 -7.98
C LEU A 149 6.36 -2.33 -6.68
N GLY A 150 7.46 -2.84 -6.10
CA GLY A 150 7.38 -3.61 -4.88
C GLY A 150 8.72 -4.07 -4.33
N HIS A 151 8.69 -4.71 -3.18
CA HIS A 151 9.85 -5.23 -2.46
C HIS A 151 9.58 -6.62 -1.90
N PHE A 152 10.64 -7.36 -1.64
CA PHE A 152 10.55 -8.64 -0.92
C PHE A 152 10.33 -8.38 0.57
N ILE A 153 9.57 -9.26 1.20
CA ILE A 153 9.19 -9.19 2.60
C ILE A 153 9.26 -10.58 3.24
N GLY A 154 9.55 -10.62 4.54
CA GLY A 154 9.61 -11.87 5.29
C GLY A 154 9.72 -11.62 6.79
N GLN A 155 10.90 -11.83 7.37
CA GLN A 155 11.15 -11.53 8.79
C GLN A 155 11.46 -10.05 9.02
N THR A 156 11.83 -9.33 7.97
CA THR A 156 11.94 -7.87 7.95
C THR A 156 10.97 -7.32 6.91
N GLU A 157 10.57 -6.07 7.09
CA GLU A 157 9.71 -5.33 6.16
C GLU A 157 10.30 -5.33 4.76
N HIS A 158 11.57 -4.95 4.63
CA HIS A 158 12.31 -5.01 3.37
C HIS A 158 13.39 -6.10 3.44
N GLU A 159 13.26 -7.14 2.62
CA GLU A 159 14.30 -8.15 2.39
C GLU A 159 15.05 -7.88 1.09
N LYS A 160 16.14 -8.64 0.86
CA LYS A 160 16.97 -8.47 -0.33
C LYS A 160 16.21 -8.84 -1.60
N GLY A 161 16.12 -7.90 -2.52
CA GLY A 161 15.44 -8.00 -3.80
C GLY A 161 14.29 -7.00 -3.91
N ASP A 162 13.88 -6.73 -5.14
CA ASP A 162 12.77 -5.82 -5.44
C ASP A 162 12.01 -6.24 -6.70
N VAL A 163 10.88 -5.59 -6.93
CA VAL A 163 10.10 -5.64 -8.17
C VAL A 163 10.22 -4.27 -8.81
N SER A 164 11.18 -4.13 -9.72
CA SER A 164 11.48 -2.88 -10.42
C SER A 164 11.81 -3.11 -11.88
N ALA A 165 11.74 -2.07 -12.70
CA ALA A 165 12.06 -2.15 -14.15
C ALA A 165 13.51 -2.60 -14.45
N VAL A 166 14.40 -2.53 -13.46
CA VAL A 166 15.83 -2.86 -13.62
C VAL A 166 16.23 -4.17 -12.96
N THR A 167 15.32 -4.85 -12.24
CA THR A 167 15.63 -6.13 -11.59
C THR A 167 15.85 -7.23 -12.61
N GLU A 168 16.83 -8.10 -12.34
CA GLU A 168 17.10 -9.31 -13.15
C GLU A 168 16.44 -10.57 -12.56
N LEU A 169 15.72 -10.41 -11.44
CA LEU A 169 15.09 -11.54 -10.76
C LEU A 169 13.92 -12.10 -11.58
N VAL A 170 13.77 -13.40 -11.48
CA VAL A 170 12.68 -14.17 -12.11
C VAL A 170 11.87 -14.82 -11.01
N ALA A 171 10.54 -14.72 -11.09
CA ALA A 171 9.63 -15.28 -10.11
C ALA A 171 9.82 -16.81 -9.97
N LYS A 172 9.92 -17.27 -8.72
CA LYS A 172 10.02 -18.68 -8.37
C LYS A 172 8.98 -19.04 -7.31
N PRO A 173 8.45 -20.26 -7.30
CA PRO A 173 7.56 -20.72 -6.24
C PRO A 173 8.15 -20.45 -4.85
N GLY A 174 7.31 -19.94 -3.94
CA GLY A 174 7.68 -19.58 -2.57
C GLY A 174 8.19 -18.16 -2.39
N MET A 175 8.44 -17.39 -3.46
CA MET A 175 8.75 -15.97 -3.34
C MET A 175 7.54 -15.18 -2.82
N ILE A 176 7.80 -14.23 -1.92
CA ILE A 176 6.80 -13.31 -1.37
C ILE A 176 7.32 -11.88 -1.56
N PHE A 177 6.50 -11.01 -2.16
CA PHE A 177 6.83 -9.62 -2.39
C PHE A 177 5.56 -8.77 -2.47
N SER A 178 5.70 -7.44 -2.31
CA SER A 178 4.60 -6.49 -2.50
C SER A 178 4.38 -6.17 -3.97
N ILE A 179 3.15 -5.77 -4.29
CA ILE A 179 2.76 -5.09 -5.53
C ILE A 179 2.02 -3.82 -5.09
N GLU A 180 2.65 -2.66 -5.24
CA GLU A 180 2.24 -1.41 -4.58
C GLU A 180 2.32 -0.18 -5.49
N PRO A 181 1.69 -0.19 -6.69
CA PRO A 181 1.71 1.00 -7.52
C PRO A 181 1.07 2.20 -6.79
N GLY A 182 1.57 3.39 -7.08
CA GLY A 182 1.05 4.63 -6.51
C GLY A 182 1.17 5.82 -7.46
N VAL A 183 0.31 6.81 -7.27
CA VAL A 183 0.36 8.10 -7.95
C VAL A 183 0.29 9.21 -6.91
N TYR A 184 1.26 10.11 -6.93
CA TYR A 184 1.43 11.16 -5.93
C TYR A 184 1.48 12.53 -6.61
N LEU A 185 0.40 13.32 -6.47
CA LEU A 185 0.28 14.68 -7.01
C LEU A 185 0.71 15.69 -5.94
N PRO A 186 1.92 16.29 -6.04
CA PRO A 186 2.46 17.13 -4.98
C PRO A 186 1.51 18.22 -4.51
N GLY A 187 1.29 18.30 -3.19
CA GLY A 187 0.43 19.29 -2.55
C GLY A 187 -1.07 19.14 -2.80
N GLN A 188 -1.51 18.03 -3.42
CA GLN A 188 -2.91 17.80 -3.78
C GLN A 188 -3.44 16.47 -3.26
N PHE A 189 -2.83 15.35 -3.68
CA PHE A 189 -3.45 14.02 -3.57
C PHE A 189 -2.40 12.93 -3.71
N GLY A 190 -2.61 11.82 -3.03
CA GLY A 190 -1.86 10.59 -3.25
C GLY A 190 -2.76 9.37 -3.17
N VAL A 191 -2.36 8.33 -3.87
CA VAL A 191 -3.00 7.02 -3.83
C VAL A 191 -1.97 5.92 -3.95
N ARG A 192 -2.08 4.90 -3.13
CA ARG A 192 -1.37 3.62 -3.23
C ARG A 192 -2.35 2.50 -2.96
N VAL A 193 -2.23 1.42 -3.72
CA VAL A 193 -2.90 0.14 -3.46
C VAL A 193 -1.84 -0.92 -3.44
N GLU A 194 -1.75 -1.65 -2.35
CA GLU A 194 -0.69 -2.61 -2.09
C GLU A 194 -1.22 -3.92 -1.56
N ASP A 195 -0.74 -5.00 -2.14
CA ASP A 195 -0.97 -6.35 -1.68
C ASP A 195 0.32 -7.17 -1.63
N LEU A 196 0.40 -8.10 -0.69
CA LEU A 196 1.44 -9.11 -0.65
C LEU A 196 1.04 -10.32 -1.46
N VAL A 197 1.91 -10.72 -2.36
CA VAL A 197 1.70 -11.88 -3.23
C VAL A 197 2.64 -13.02 -2.87
N LEU A 198 2.15 -14.25 -2.97
CA LEU A 198 2.91 -15.49 -2.88
C LEU A 198 2.91 -16.18 -4.23
N VAL A 199 4.08 -16.35 -4.82
CA VAL A 199 4.22 -17.16 -6.05
C VAL A 199 3.97 -18.63 -5.72
N THR A 200 2.93 -19.21 -6.31
CA THR A 200 2.60 -20.64 -6.18
C THR A 200 3.07 -21.42 -7.41
N GLU A 201 2.86 -22.76 -7.40
CA GLU A 201 3.16 -23.63 -8.54
C GLU A 201 2.27 -23.35 -9.76
#